data_7613a7c67bef5a75e6ec8fb2d1eed8f4
#
_entry.id   7613a7c67bef5a75e6ec8fb2d1eed8f4
#
_cell.length_a   1.000
_cell.length_b   1.000
_cell.length_c   1.000
_cell.angle_alpha   90.00
_cell.angle_beta   90.00
_cell.angle_gamma   90.00
#
_symmetry.space_group_name_H-M   'P 1'
#
loop_
_entity.id
_entity.type
_entity.pdbx_description
1 polymer ?
#
loop_
_entity_poly.entity_id
_entity_poly.type
_entity_poly.pdbx_seq_one_letter_code
_entity_poly.pdbx_strand_id
1 'polypeptide(L)'
;VATGLGVRLEKPVKVIDKVLYRADGAGYLPPGYAHLFVVSSEGGAARQVTRGDHDFNAPAAWLPDSRSVIVAANLDADADYKPLETELYRIDIETGATIRLTQRSGPDRAPAVSPDGRHVAYVGFDDRKLGYQNSQLSILDLASGTSRVLSAALDRSAEAPELDGNEAIVFEYEDRGSTTVARVAATGGAIRILATDLG
;
A
#
# COMPACT_ATOMS: atom_id res chain seq x y z
N VAL A 1 10.09 -33.36 -35.38
CA VAL A 1 10.13 -34.79 -35.03
C VAL A 1 8.77 -35.08 -34.40
N ALA A 2 7.89 -35.78 -35.15
CA ALA A 2 6.59 -36.18 -34.68
C ALA A 2 6.76 -37.38 -33.73
N THR A 3 6.47 -37.20 -32.45
CA THR A 3 6.33 -38.31 -31.54
C THR A 3 4.88 -38.79 -31.60
N GLY A 4 4.69 -39.81 -32.39
CA GLY A 4 3.42 -40.46 -32.66
C GLY A 4 2.97 -41.44 -31.56
N LEU A 5 2.96 -41.07 -30.31
CA LEU A 5 2.25 -41.74 -29.24
C LEU A 5 1.55 -40.68 -28.45
N GLY A 6 0.22 -40.63 -28.55
CA GLY A 6 -0.62 -39.71 -27.83
C GLY A 6 -0.65 -39.99 -26.30
N VAL A 7 0.51 -39.91 -25.67
CA VAL A 7 0.62 -39.94 -24.22
C VAL A 7 0.13 -38.60 -23.70
N ARG A 8 -1.09 -38.56 -23.21
CA ARG A 8 -1.60 -37.43 -22.47
C ARG A 8 -0.91 -37.42 -21.11
N LEU A 9 0.12 -36.60 -20.98
CA LEU A 9 0.75 -36.37 -19.68
C LEU A 9 -0.28 -35.76 -18.74
N GLU A 10 -0.54 -36.42 -17.62
CA GLU A 10 -1.36 -35.85 -16.57
C GLU A 10 -0.70 -34.60 -16.03
N LYS A 11 -1.55 -33.65 -15.58
CA LYS A 11 -1.03 -32.43 -14.94
C LYS A 11 -0.25 -32.84 -13.68
N PRO A 12 0.92 -32.25 -13.44
CA PRO A 12 1.71 -32.55 -12.24
C PRO A 12 0.88 -32.27 -10.99
N VAL A 13 1.11 -33.05 -9.94
CA VAL A 13 0.52 -32.84 -8.63
C VAL A 13 0.91 -31.44 -8.14
N LYS A 14 -0.07 -30.67 -7.65
CA LYS A 14 0.18 -29.40 -7.00
C LYS A 14 0.40 -29.61 -5.50
N VAL A 15 1.54 -29.18 -5.01
CA VAL A 15 1.82 -29.09 -3.58
C VAL A 15 1.42 -27.69 -3.13
N ILE A 16 0.65 -27.60 -2.05
CA ILE A 16 0.19 -26.34 -1.45
C ILE A 16 0.89 -26.25 -0.09
N ASP A 17 1.75 -25.27 0.03
CA ASP A 17 2.58 -25.00 1.22
C ASP A 17 2.40 -23.59 1.77
N LYS A 18 1.52 -22.77 1.15
CA LYS A 18 1.15 -21.41 1.58
C LYS A 18 -0.32 -21.35 1.95
N VAL A 19 -0.66 -20.50 2.92
CA VAL A 19 -2.04 -20.24 3.33
C VAL A 19 -2.80 -19.55 2.20
N LEU A 20 -2.20 -18.52 1.62
CA LEU A 20 -2.75 -17.81 0.46
C LEU A 20 -2.22 -18.44 -0.84
N TYR A 21 -2.87 -19.48 -1.33
CA TYR A 21 -2.49 -20.20 -2.56
C TYR A 21 -3.44 -19.98 -3.73
N ARG A 22 -4.59 -19.35 -3.47
CA ARG A 22 -5.64 -19.12 -4.47
C ARG A 22 -6.37 -17.81 -4.19
N ALA A 23 -6.76 -17.10 -5.24
CA ALA A 23 -7.63 -15.93 -5.16
C ALA A 23 -8.80 -16.07 -6.14
N ASP A 24 -9.95 -15.50 -5.77
CA ASP A 24 -11.13 -15.48 -6.63
C ASP A 24 -10.84 -14.70 -7.91
N GLY A 25 -11.28 -15.24 -9.03
CA GLY A 25 -10.99 -14.69 -10.36
C GLY A 25 -9.59 -15.02 -10.91
N ALA A 26 -8.56 -15.10 -10.08
CA ALA A 26 -7.18 -15.42 -10.50
C ALA A 26 -6.87 -16.92 -10.48
N GLY A 27 -7.61 -17.72 -9.71
CA GLY A 27 -7.33 -19.14 -9.52
C GLY A 27 -6.12 -19.38 -8.62
N TYR A 28 -5.29 -20.38 -8.95
CA TYR A 28 -4.05 -20.65 -8.20
C TYR A 28 -3.04 -19.55 -8.44
N LEU A 29 -2.51 -19.00 -7.34
CA LEU A 29 -1.47 -17.98 -7.40
C LEU A 29 -0.14 -18.61 -7.85
N PRO A 30 0.66 -17.92 -8.69
CA PRO A 30 1.99 -18.37 -9.05
C PRO A 30 2.90 -18.35 -7.82
N PRO A 31 3.90 -19.27 -7.74
CA PRO A 31 4.89 -19.22 -6.67
C PRO A 31 5.79 -18.00 -6.82
N GLY A 32 6.25 -17.47 -5.69
CA GLY A 32 7.16 -16.32 -5.62
C GLY A 32 6.57 -15.15 -4.84
N TYR A 33 7.29 -14.02 -4.88
CA TYR A 33 6.93 -12.78 -4.21
C TYR A 33 7.11 -11.60 -5.16
N ALA A 34 6.25 -10.59 -5.01
CA ALA A 34 6.37 -9.34 -5.74
C ALA A 34 7.46 -8.45 -5.14
N HIS A 35 8.30 -7.87 -5.99
CA HIS A 35 9.38 -6.98 -5.55
C HIS A 35 9.36 -5.65 -6.29
N LEU A 36 9.97 -4.64 -5.68
CA LEU A 36 10.19 -3.35 -6.30
C LEU A 36 11.40 -3.41 -7.23
N PHE A 37 11.21 -2.82 -8.40
CA PHE A 37 12.28 -2.59 -9.38
C PHE A 37 12.34 -1.11 -9.70
N VAL A 38 13.54 -0.60 -9.96
CA VAL A 38 13.78 0.75 -10.44
C VAL A 38 14.40 0.70 -11.84
N VAL A 39 13.94 1.61 -12.69
CA VAL A 39 14.50 1.83 -14.02
C VAL A 39 14.68 3.33 -14.23
N SER A 40 15.75 3.72 -14.93
CA SER A 40 15.96 5.13 -15.27
C SER A 40 14.87 5.62 -16.23
N SER A 41 14.44 6.89 -16.08
CA SER A 41 13.56 7.56 -17.06
C SER A 41 14.17 7.65 -18.46
N GLU A 42 15.49 7.60 -18.56
CA GLU A 42 16.25 7.55 -19.82
C GLU A 42 16.27 6.13 -20.44
N GLY A 43 15.69 5.14 -19.77
CA GLY A 43 15.69 3.75 -20.19
C GLY A 43 16.83 2.93 -19.57
N GLY A 44 16.99 1.70 -20.05
CA GLY A 44 17.98 0.76 -19.56
C GLY A 44 17.36 -0.46 -18.87
N ALA A 45 18.18 -1.27 -18.21
CA ALA A 45 17.73 -2.45 -17.50
C ALA A 45 17.11 -2.08 -16.13
N ALA A 46 15.97 -2.68 -15.83
CA ALA A 46 15.39 -2.59 -14.49
C ALA A 46 16.28 -3.28 -13.46
N ARG A 47 16.49 -2.63 -12.32
CA ARG A 47 17.24 -3.16 -11.19
C ARG A 47 16.32 -3.48 -10.05
N GLN A 48 16.39 -4.69 -9.52
CA GLN A 48 15.63 -5.10 -8.36
C GLN A 48 16.14 -4.39 -7.10
N VAL A 49 15.21 -3.82 -6.32
CA VAL A 49 15.50 -3.09 -5.09
C VAL A 49 15.25 -3.96 -3.86
N THR A 50 14.07 -4.58 -3.77
CA THR A 50 13.69 -5.41 -2.62
C THR A 50 13.94 -6.88 -2.88
N ARG A 51 14.13 -7.67 -1.80
CA ARG A 51 14.42 -9.11 -1.85
C ARG A 51 13.75 -9.79 -0.65
N GLY A 52 13.78 -11.14 -0.64
CA GLY A 52 13.27 -11.96 0.44
C GLY A 52 11.86 -12.49 0.17
N ASP A 53 11.26 -13.06 1.20
CA ASP A 53 10.03 -13.86 1.11
C ASP A 53 8.80 -13.03 1.52
N HIS A 54 8.71 -11.79 1.03
CA HIS A 54 7.60 -10.88 1.29
C HIS A 54 7.18 -10.14 0.02
N ASP A 55 5.89 -9.81 -0.06
CA ASP A 55 5.34 -9.07 -1.17
C ASP A 55 5.44 -7.55 -1.00
N PHE A 56 5.95 -6.88 -2.03
CA PHE A 56 5.96 -5.43 -2.19
C PHE A 56 5.11 -5.06 -3.41
N ASN A 57 3.82 -5.36 -3.35
CA ASN A 57 2.89 -5.24 -4.48
C ASN A 57 2.01 -3.97 -4.43
N ALA A 58 2.20 -3.12 -3.42
CA ALA A 58 1.49 -1.85 -3.30
C ALA A 58 2.21 -0.73 -4.07
N PRO A 59 1.47 0.30 -4.52
CA PRO A 59 2.07 1.51 -5.08
C PRO A 59 3.10 2.13 -4.14
N ALA A 60 4.21 2.59 -4.69
CA ALA A 60 5.28 3.24 -3.97
C ALA A 60 5.25 4.75 -4.20
N ALA A 61 5.39 5.54 -3.13
CA ALA A 61 5.52 7.00 -3.18
C ALA A 61 6.99 7.41 -3.06
N TRP A 62 7.49 8.21 -4.01
CA TRP A 62 8.85 8.72 -3.99
C TRP A 62 9.02 9.82 -2.95
N LEU A 63 10.15 9.81 -2.24
CA LEU A 63 10.60 10.98 -1.53
C LEU A 63 11.23 11.99 -2.52
N PRO A 64 11.15 13.31 -2.22
CA PRO A 64 11.70 14.36 -3.10
C PRO A 64 13.21 14.24 -3.32
N ASP A 65 13.93 13.53 -2.45
CA ASP A 65 15.36 13.26 -2.58
C ASP A 65 15.71 12.32 -3.73
N SER A 66 14.71 11.67 -4.34
CA SER A 66 14.85 10.65 -5.39
C SER A 66 15.74 9.46 -5.00
N ARG A 67 15.96 9.26 -3.69
CA ARG A 67 16.80 8.18 -3.13
C ARG A 67 16.00 7.13 -2.39
N SER A 68 14.80 7.48 -2.00
CA SER A 68 13.95 6.57 -1.23
C SER A 68 12.52 6.58 -1.73
N VAL A 69 11.85 5.46 -1.50
CA VAL A 69 10.40 5.32 -1.70
C VAL A 69 9.75 4.90 -0.39
N ILE A 70 8.47 5.22 -0.23
CA ILE A 70 7.62 4.69 0.83
C ILE A 70 6.60 3.74 0.20
N VAL A 71 6.46 2.57 0.79
CA VAL A 71 5.55 1.52 0.32
C VAL A 71 4.86 0.88 1.51
N ALA A 72 3.62 0.42 1.31
CA ALA A 72 2.94 -0.43 2.26
C ALA A 72 3.31 -1.89 2.00
N ALA A 73 3.67 -2.63 3.05
CA ALA A 73 3.97 -4.05 2.98
C ALA A 73 3.68 -4.74 4.32
N ASN A 74 3.51 -6.05 4.29
CA ASN A 74 3.51 -6.88 5.48
C ASN A 74 4.81 -7.69 5.51
N LEU A 75 5.75 -7.30 6.37
CA LEU A 75 7.06 -7.94 6.51
C LEU A 75 7.17 -8.81 7.76
N ASP A 76 6.06 -9.13 8.41
CA ASP A 76 6.03 -10.03 9.55
C ASP A 76 6.28 -11.47 9.09
N ALA A 77 6.97 -12.26 9.92
CA ALA A 77 7.28 -13.64 9.60
C ALA A 77 6.05 -14.54 9.45
N ASP A 78 4.91 -14.13 10.03
CA ASP A 78 3.62 -14.79 9.97
C ASP A 78 2.57 -14.01 9.14
N ALA A 79 3.04 -13.26 8.13
CA ALA A 79 2.20 -12.40 7.26
C ALA A 79 1.01 -13.15 6.65
N ASP A 80 1.17 -14.40 6.26
CA ASP A 80 0.09 -15.24 5.72
C ASP A 80 -1.09 -15.44 6.69
N TYR A 81 -0.83 -15.34 8.00
CA TYR A 81 -1.85 -15.46 9.05
C TYR A 81 -2.36 -14.11 9.56
N LYS A 82 -1.71 -13.03 9.15
CA LYS A 82 -2.00 -11.65 9.56
C LYS A 82 -2.14 -10.72 8.35
N PRO A 83 -3.08 -10.97 7.43
CA PRO A 83 -3.16 -10.26 6.15
C PRO A 83 -3.46 -8.76 6.30
N LEU A 84 -3.92 -8.30 7.47
CA LEU A 84 -4.21 -6.90 7.75
C LEU A 84 -3.03 -6.14 8.40
N GLU A 85 -1.94 -6.80 8.77
CA GLU A 85 -0.79 -6.16 9.43
C GLU A 85 0.17 -5.55 8.39
N THR A 86 -0.34 -4.67 7.52
CA THR A 86 0.49 -3.91 6.59
C THR A 86 0.93 -2.60 7.22
N GLU A 87 2.22 -2.28 7.05
CA GLU A 87 2.83 -1.07 7.59
C GLU A 87 3.53 -0.28 6.49
N LEU A 88 3.83 0.97 6.76
CA LEU A 88 4.62 1.79 5.85
C LEU A 88 6.11 1.55 6.09
N TYR A 89 6.84 1.37 5.00
CA TYR A 89 8.28 1.20 5.00
C TYR A 89 8.93 2.22 4.07
N ARG A 90 10.00 2.85 4.55
CA ARG A 90 10.93 3.61 3.72
C ARG A 90 11.99 2.66 3.20
N ILE A 91 12.20 2.67 1.89
CA ILE A 91 13.18 1.81 1.22
C ILE A 91 14.16 2.69 0.46
N ASP A 92 15.45 2.57 0.76
CA ASP A 92 16.52 3.18 0.00
C ASP A 92 16.69 2.44 -1.33
N ILE A 93 16.56 3.15 -2.45
CA ILE A 93 16.54 2.52 -3.77
C ILE A 93 17.90 2.01 -4.23
N GLU A 94 18.99 2.51 -3.66
CA GLU A 94 20.35 2.08 -4.02
C GLU A 94 20.74 0.80 -3.29
N THR A 95 20.50 0.77 -1.99
CA THR A 95 20.95 -0.31 -1.10
C THR A 95 19.87 -1.36 -0.82
N GLY A 96 18.59 -1.02 -0.99
CA GLY A 96 17.45 -1.84 -0.55
C GLY A 96 17.21 -1.80 0.97
N ALA A 97 17.95 -0.96 1.71
CA ALA A 97 17.75 -0.81 3.15
C ALA A 97 16.31 -0.38 3.46
N THR A 98 15.68 -1.11 4.36
CA THR A 98 14.25 -0.97 4.68
C THR A 98 14.08 -0.53 6.12
N ILE A 99 13.32 0.54 6.35
CA ILE A 99 13.01 1.10 7.66
C ILE A 99 11.50 1.14 7.84
N ARG A 100 10.99 0.50 8.90
CA ARG A 100 9.56 0.56 9.28
C ARG A 100 9.24 1.95 9.80
N LEU A 101 8.15 2.54 9.31
CA LEU A 101 7.73 3.90 9.66
C LEU A 101 6.50 3.92 10.56
N THR A 102 5.60 2.94 10.42
CA THR A 102 4.39 2.82 11.24
C THR A 102 4.38 1.49 11.97
N GLN A 103 3.60 1.43 13.06
CA GLN A 103 3.51 0.24 13.89
C GLN A 103 2.21 0.27 14.69
N ARG A 104 1.17 -0.31 14.13
CA ARG A 104 -0.09 -0.52 14.85
C ARG A 104 -0.67 -1.87 14.48
N SER A 105 -1.67 -2.33 15.20
CA SER A 105 -2.45 -3.48 14.76
C SER A 105 -3.47 -3.02 13.74
N GLY A 106 -3.36 -3.52 12.51
CA GLY A 106 -4.22 -3.15 11.41
C GLY A 106 -3.47 -2.54 10.22
N PRO A 107 -4.13 -2.34 9.09
CA PRO A 107 -3.45 -1.94 7.86
C PRO A 107 -3.12 -0.45 7.82
N ASP A 108 -1.90 -0.14 7.39
CA ASP A 108 -1.48 1.16 6.88
C ASP A 108 -1.14 1.03 5.40
N ARG A 109 -1.74 1.86 4.55
CA ARG A 109 -1.65 1.71 3.09
C ARG A 109 -1.77 3.04 2.36
N ALA A 110 -1.54 3.02 1.03
CA ALA A 110 -1.65 4.15 0.12
C ALA A 110 -0.86 5.39 0.59
N PRO A 111 0.47 5.28 0.78
CA PRO A 111 1.28 6.41 1.19
C PRO A 111 1.34 7.49 0.09
N ALA A 112 1.24 8.76 0.48
CA ALA A 112 1.50 9.92 -0.35
C ALA A 112 2.45 10.86 0.39
N VAL A 113 3.57 11.23 -0.24
CA VAL A 113 4.65 12.03 0.37
C VAL A 113 4.47 13.50 0.06
N SER A 114 4.67 14.38 1.05
CA SER A 114 4.63 15.82 0.85
C SER A 114 5.79 16.31 -0.03
N PRO A 115 5.61 17.39 -0.81
CA PRO A 115 6.66 17.93 -1.67
C PRO A 115 7.96 18.31 -0.94
N ASP A 116 7.87 18.67 0.35
CA ASP A 116 9.04 18.95 1.18
C ASP A 116 9.68 17.70 1.82
N GLY A 117 9.07 16.53 1.62
CA GLY A 117 9.54 15.25 2.16
C GLY A 117 9.43 15.11 3.67
N ARG A 118 8.62 15.93 4.34
CA ARG A 118 8.48 15.90 5.81
C ARG A 118 7.33 15.04 6.29
N HIS A 119 6.29 14.93 5.48
CA HIS A 119 5.06 14.26 5.86
C HIS A 119 4.65 13.18 4.88
N VAL A 120 3.94 12.20 5.40
CA VAL A 120 3.30 11.14 4.62
C VAL A 120 1.84 11.06 5.01
N ALA A 121 0.95 11.31 4.05
CA ALA A 121 -0.45 10.97 4.21
C ALA A 121 -0.66 9.50 3.90
N TYR A 122 -1.53 8.83 4.61
CA TYR A 122 -1.85 7.42 4.41
C TYR A 122 -3.22 7.08 4.97
N VAL A 123 -3.75 5.94 4.62
CA VAL A 123 -5.03 5.44 5.13
C VAL A 123 -4.86 4.11 5.85
N GLY A 124 -5.67 3.89 6.86
CA GLY A 124 -5.67 2.67 7.64
C GLY A 124 -6.61 2.73 8.83
N PHE A 125 -6.61 1.69 9.67
CA PHE A 125 -7.43 1.62 10.88
C PHE A 125 -6.79 0.72 11.93
N ASP A 126 -7.10 0.96 13.20
CA ASP A 126 -6.74 0.03 14.27
C ASP A 126 -7.68 -1.19 14.20
N ASP A 127 -7.11 -2.38 13.99
CA ASP A 127 -7.89 -3.61 13.89
C ASP A 127 -8.46 -4.03 15.24
N ARG A 128 -9.73 -3.71 15.45
CA ARG A 128 -10.52 -4.06 16.62
C ARG A 128 -11.23 -5.41 16.48
N LYS A 129 -10.87 -6.19 15.45
CA LYS A 129 -11.50 -7.46 15.12
C LYS A 129 -13.02 -7.35 14.89
N LEU A 130 -13.45 -6.23 14.31
CA LEU A 130 -14.84 -6.00 13.93
C LEU A 130 -15.08 -6.46 12.48
N GLY A 131 -16.31 -6.86 12.17
CA GLY A 131 -16.68 -7.29 10.82
C GLY A 131 -16.61 -6.17 9.78
N TYR A 132 -16.64 -4.91 10.21
CA TYR A 132 -16.47 -3.73 9.37
C TYR A 132 -15.80 -2.60 10.18
N GLN A 133 -14.83 -1.94 9.56
CA GLN A 133 -14.13 -0.78 10.11
C GLN A 133 -13.79 0.20 9.00
N ASN A 134 -14.02 1.50 9.23
CA ASN A 134 -13.65 2.54 8.29
C ASN A 134 -12.15 2.78 8.29
N SER A 135 -11.55 2.88 7.11
CA SER A 135 -10.20 3.39 6.96
C SER A 135 -10.17 4.89 7.25
N GLN A 136 -9.24 5.30 8.08
CA GLN A 136 -9.04 6.69 8.45
C GLN A 136 -7.84 7.28 7.73
N LEU A 137 -7.97 8.53 7.27
CA LEU A 137 -6.85 9.31 6.78
C LEU A 137 -5.97 9.74 7.96
N SER A 138 -4.69 9.47 7.84
CA SER A 138 -3.66 9.84 8.82
C SER A 138 -2.53 10.61 8.15
N ILE A 139 -1.79 11.37 8.94
CA ILE A 139 -0.53 12.01 8.54
C ILE A 139 0.58 11.61 9.51
N LEU A 140 1.70 11.17 8.96
CA LEU A 140 2.94 10.83 9.66
C LEU A 140 3.96 11.96 9.46
N ASP A 141 4.53 12.46 10.53
CA ASP A 141 5.73 13.31 10.49
C ASP A 141 6.97 12.42 10.48
N LEU A 142 7.76 12.49 9.42
CA LEU A 142 8.93 11.62 9.20
C LEU A 142 10.10 11.92 10.13
N ALA A 143 10.18 13.13 10.69
CA ALA A 143 11.26 13.51 11.59
C ALA A 143 11.02 13.00 13.02
N SER A 144 9.76 13.09 13.50
CA SER A 144 9.39 12.64 14.86
C SER A 144 8.88 11.20 14.90
N GLY A 145 8.46 10.63 13.75
CA GLY A 145 7.77 9.33 13.70
C GLY A 145 6.35 9.36 14.26
N THR A 146 5.76 10.54 14.45
CA THR A 146 4.44 10.70 15.07
C THR A 146 3.35 10.71 14.01
N SER A 147 2.36 9.84 14.18
CA SER A 147 1.15 9.80 13.34
C SER A 147 -0.03 10.49 14.03
N ARG A 148 -0.88 11.10 13.23
CA ARG A 148 -2.12 11.72 13.66
C ARG A 148 -3.25 11.44 12.68
N VAL A 149 -4.42 11.04 13.20
CA VAL A 149 -5.65 10.86 12.41
C VAL A 149 -6.23 12.21 12.05
N LEU A 150 -6.58 12.42 10.78
CA LEU A 150 -7.18 13.65 10.26
C LEU A 150 -8.68 13.50 9.98
N SER A 151 -9.17 12.28 9.74
CA SER A 151 -10.57 12.02 9.38
C SER A 151 -11.38 11.32 10.47
N ALA A 152 -11.00 11.46 11.74
CA ALA A 152 -11.69 10.78 12.86
C ALA A 152 -13.20 11.03 12.93
N ALA A 153 -13.66 12.21 12.48
CA ALA A 153 -15.08 12.59 12.46
C ALA A 153 -15.84 12.12 11.21
N LEU A 154 -15.13 11.55 10.21
CA LEU A 154 -15.73 11.05 8.98
C LEU A 154 -16.23 9.62 9.19
N ASP A 155 -17.54 9.42 9.11
CA ASP A 155 -18.14 8.08 9.16
C ASP A 155 -18.16 7.43 7.77
N ARG A 156 -17.02 7.43 7.11
CA ARG A 156 -16.75 6.79 5.81
C ARG A 156 -15.28 6.39 5.74
N SER A 157 -14.96 5.42 4.89
CA SER A 157 -13.56 5.07 4.60
C SER A 157 -12.90 6.11 3.72
N ALA A 158 -11.80 6.69 4.20
CA ALA A 158 -10.95 7.55 3.38
C ALA A 158 -10.06 6.67 2.48
N GLU A 159 -9.87 7.12 1.23
CA GLU A 159 -9.10 6.43 0.20
C GLU A 159 -8.28 7.42 -0.64
N ALA A 160 -7.31 6.92 -1.40
CA ALA A 160 -6.52 7.66 -2.38
C ALA A 160 -6.02 9.05 -1.89
N PRO A 161 -5.29 9.12 -0.77
CA PRO A 161 -4.79 10.39 -0.27
C PRO A 161 -3.70 10.94 -1.19
N GLU A 162 -3.77 12.26 -1.46
CA GLU A 162 -2.74 13.00 -2.18
C GLU A 162 -2.43 14.31 -1.48
N LEU A 163 -1.15 14.73 -1.49
CA LEU A 163 -0.74 15.99 -0.89
C LEU A 163 -1.04 17.16 -1.83
N ASP A 164 -1.81 18.13 -1.35
CA ASP A 164 -2.03 19.43 -1.97
C ASP A 164 -1.01 20.43 -1.37
N GLY A 165 0.16 20.47 -1.97
CA GLY A 165 1.33 21.13 -1.40
C GLY A 165 1.78 20.47 -0.09
N ASN A 166 2.31 21.28 0.84
CA ASN A 166 2.71 20.82 2.16
C ASN A 166 1.62 21.03 3.22
N GLU A 167 0.53 21.69 2.85
CA GLU A 167 -0.42 22.26 3.81
C GLU A 167 -1.72 21.47 3.93
N ALA A 168 -2.04 20.63 2.94
CA ALA A 168 -3.31 19.91 2.93
C ALA A 168 -3.23 18.56 2.22
N ILE A 169 -4.24 17.75 2.44
CA ILE A 169 -4.45 16.47 1.80
C ILE A 169 -5.80 16.48 1.09
N VAL A 170 -5.81 16.08 -0.16
CA VAL A 170 -7.02 15.71 -0.90
C VAL A 170 -7.17 14.21 -0.81
N PHE A 171 -8.38 13.73 -0.64
CA PHE A 171 -8.68 12.32 -0.52
C PHE A 171 -10.10 12.03 -1.01
N GLU A 172 -10.37 10.78 -1.26
CA GLU A 172 -11.68 10.29 -1.70
C GLU A 172 -12.37 9.51 -0.60
N TYR A 173 -13.69 9.47 -0.67
CA TYR A 173 -14.53 8.54 0.08
C TYR A 173 -15.85 8.29 -0.66
N GLU A 174 -16.45 7.13 -0.43
CA GLU A 174 -17.78 6.83 -0.96
C GLU A 174 -18.88 7.33 -0.02
N ASP A 175 -19.87 8.00 -0.58
CA ASP A 175 -21.13 8.33 0.09
C ASP A 175 -22.31 8.00 -0.81
N ARG A 176 -23.20 7.14 -0.31
CA ARG A 176 -24.44 6.72 -1.01
C ARG A 176 -24.23 6.16 -2.42
N GLY A 177 -23.11 5.47 -2.64
CA GLY A 177 -22.78 4.85 -3.90
C GLY A 177 -22.13 5.77 -4.93
N SER A 178 -21.72 6.97 -4.53
CA SER A 178 -20.99 7.93 -5.35
C SER A 178 -19.70 8.34 -4.68
N THR A 179 -18.67 8.59 -5.50
CA THR A 179 -17.38 9.08 -5.00
C THR A 179 -17.46 10.56 -4.65
N THR A 180 -16.94 10.92 -3.49
CA THR A 180 -16.79 12.30 -3.02
C THR A 180 -15.31 12.61 -2.87
N VAL A 181 -14.87 13.74 -3.41
CA VAL A 181 -13.51 14.27 -3.21
C VAL A 181 -13.55 15.33 -2.13
N ALA A 182 -12.66 15.20 -1.15
CA ALA A 182 -12.59 16.11 -0.02
C ALA A 182 -11.15 16.55 0.26
N ARG A 183 -11.02 17.63 1.03
CA ARG A 183 -9.74 18.22 1.44
C ARG A 183 -9.74 18.48 2.94
N VAL A 184 -8.60 18.21 3.57
CA VAL A 184 -8.36 18.55 4.98
C VAL A 184 -6.98 19.18 5.11
N ALA A 185 -6.80 20.13 6.03
CA ALA A 185 -5.47 20.68 6.31
C ALA A 185 -4.54 19.62 6.91
N ALA A 186 -3.26 19.64 6.57
CA ALA A 186 -2.26 18.77 7.17
C ALA A 186 -2.15 18.94 8.70
N THR A 187 -2.53 20.11 9.21
CA THR A 187 -2.66 20.37 10.64
C THR A 187 -3.95 19.83 11.29
N GLY A 188 -4.85 19.26 10.48
CA GLY A 188 -6.18 18.81 10.90
C GLY A 188 -7.24 19.91 10.82
N GLY A 189 -8.43 19.61 11.30
CA GLY A 189 -9.57 20.54 11.31
C GLY A 189 -10.73 20.04 10.45
N ALA A 190 -11.55 20.97 9.95
CA ALA A 190 -12.74 20.63 9.19
C ALA A 190 -12.41 20.02 7.81
N ILE A 191 -13.09 18.94 7.48
CA ILE A 191 -13.06 18.34 6.13
C ILE A 191 -13.94 19.19 5.23
N ARG A 192 -13.40 19.65 4.10
CA ARG A 192 -14.10 20.42 3.09
C ARG A 192 -14.37 19.53 1.86
N ILE A 193 -15.61 19.41 1.47
CA ILE A 193 -15.99 18.73 0.24
C ILE A 193 -15.61 19.62 -0.95
N LEU A 194 -14.93 19.03 -1.94
CA LEU A 194 -14.54 19.69 -3.18
C LEU A 194 -15.46 19.31 -4.34
N ALA A 195 -15.85 18.03 -4.43
CA ALA A 195 -16.73 17.51 -5.45
C ALA A 195 -17.53 16.31 -4.94
N THR A 196 -18.72 16.09 -5.47
CA THR A 196 -19.61 14.96 -5.17
C THR A 196 -20.12 14.34 -6.45
N ASP A 197 -20.77 13.18 -6.32
CA ASP A 197 -21.45 12.50 -7.41
C ASP A 197 -20.53 12.15 -8.61
N LEU A 198 -19.28 11.86 -8.30
CA LEU A 198 -18.34 11.33 -9.27
C LEU A 198 -18.60 9.82 -9.39
N GLY A 199 -19.26 9.44 -10.49
CA GLY A 199 -19.67 8.06 -10.77
C GLY A 199 -18.58 7.16 -11.29
#